data_3c4a8abc86ad1725bb8d100a67eb345b
#
_entry.id   3c4a8abc86ad1725bb8d100a67eb345b
#
_cell.length_a   1.000
_cell.length_b   1.000
_cell.length_c   1.000
_cell.angle_alpha   90.00
_cell.angle_beta   90.00
_cell.angle_gamma   90.00
#
_symmetry.space_group_name_H-M   'P 1'
#
loop_
_entity.id
_entity.type
_entity.pdbx_description
1 polymer ?
#
loop_
_entity_poly.entity_id
_entity_poly.type
_entity_poly.pdbx_seq_one_letter_code
_entity_poly.pdbx_strand_id
1 'polypeptide(L)'
;MEFNDFVNAVLHGGIITLSIFILLVLLSVVTWGIIIGKSIQLRKENLSSGQFVKVFSKAKNLKEFLPINSKRAEVNYDLGILFEELMNECQRFTDRFPEAKWKFTVDNGLPRHLDEMLDRTMDRVNLQMRERREKSLAYLATISNIAPFLGVLGTVVGIINAFT
;
A
#
# COMPACT_ATOMS: atom_id res chain seq x y z
N MET A 1 -30.71 13.91 -26.44
CA MET A 1 -29.34 14.34 -26.79
C MET A 1 -28.60 13.08 -27.15
N GLU A 2 -28.37 12.88 -28.44
CA GLU A 2 -27.70 11.65 -28.90
C GLU A 2 -26.19 11.77 -28.63
N PHE A 3 -25.49 10.64 -28.41
CA PHE A 3 -24.05 10.60 -28.16
C PHE A 3 -23.26 11.35 -29.22
N ASN A 4 -23.74 11.33 -30.47
CA ASN A 4 -23.16 12.07 -31.59
C ASN A 4 -23.25 13.59 -31.44
N ASP A 5 -24.33 14.09 -30.86
CA ASP A 5 -24.50 15.55 -30.63
C ASP A 5 -23.52 16.03 -29.56
N PHE A 6 -23.28 15.21 -28.53
CA PHE A 6 -22.28 15.48 -27.48
C PHE A 6 -20.88 15.50 -28.06
N VAL A 7 -20.52 14.48 -28.85
CA VAL A 7 -19.19 14.39 -29.49
C VAL A 7 -18.95 15.58 -30.42
N ASN A 8 -19.94 15.94 -31.23
CA ASN A 8 -19.85 17.09 -32.12
C ASN A 8 -19.71 18.41 -31.33
N ALA A 9 -20.44 18.61 -30.23
CA ALA A 9 -20.30 19.78 -29.39
C ALA A 9 -18.91 19.91 -28.76
N VAL A 10 -18.29 18.78 -28.33
CA VAL A 10 -16.92 18.76 -27.81
C VAL A 10 -15.90 19.06 -28.89
N LEU A 11 -16.06 18.51 -30.11
CA LEU A 11 -15.17 18.76 -31.24
C LEU A 11 -15.21 20.20 -31.74
N HIS A 12 -16.38 20.87 -31.68
CA HIS A 12 -16.55 22.25 -32.09
C HIS A 12 -16.22 23.26 -30.97
N GLY A 13 -16.03 22.82 -29.73
CA GLY A 13 -15.67 23.64 -28.57
C GLY A 13 -14.28 24.27 -28.56
N GLY A 14 -13.52 24.13 -29.64
CA GLY A 14 -12.15 24.62 -29.77
C GLY A 14 -11.08 23.68 -29.23
N ILE A 15 -9.84 23.88 -29.71
CA ILE A 15 -8.68 23.02 -29.38
C ILE A 15 -8.40 22.94 -27.87
N ILE A 16 -8.60 24.04 -27.15
CA ILE A 16 -8.34 24.13 -25.70
C ILE A 16 -9.34 23.26 -24.93
N THR A 17 -10.63 23.38 -25.24
CA THR A 17 -11.71 22.59 -24.59
C THR A 17 -11.51 21.10 -24.85
N LEU A 18 -11.14 20.72 -26.08
CA LEU A 18 -10.83 19.34 -26.45
C LEU A 18 -9.62 18.80 -25.66
N SER A 19 -8.57 19.62 -25.52
CA SER A 19 -7.37 19.24 -24.75
C SER A 19 -7.69 18.99 -23.27
N ILE A 20 -8.51 19.85 -22.65
CA ILE A 20 -8.95 19.66 -21.25
C ILE A 20 -9.78 18.39 -21.12
N PHE A 21 -10.69 18.12 -22.06
CA PHE A 21 -11.48 16.91 -22.07
C PHE A 21 -10.64 15.63 -22.16
N ILE A 22 -9.68 15.59 -23.09
CA ILE A 22 -8.75 14.47 -23.24
C ILE A 22 -7.94 14.27 -21.96
N LEU A 23 -7.46 15.35 -21.33
CA LEU A 23 -6.72 15.29 -20.07
C LEU A 23 -7.57 14.68 -18.95
N LEU A 24 -8.84 15.08 -18.83
CA LEU A 24 -9.77 14.53 -17.82
C LEU A 24 -10.02 13.02 -18.06
N VAL A 25 -10.17 12.61 -19.32
CA VAL A 25 -10.34 11.19 -19.65
C VAL A 25 -9.07 10.39 -19.28
N LEU A 26 -7.88 10.91 -19.57
CA LEU A 26 -6.62 10.27 -19.18
C LEU A 26 -6.51 10.16 -17.66
N LEU A 27 -6.81 11.21 -16.91
CA LEU A 27 -6.82 11.18 -15.45
C LEU A 27 -7.82 10.15 -14.92
N SER A 28 -8.99 10.02 -15.54
CA SER A 28 -9.98 8.99 -15.19
C SER A 28 -9.43 7.58 -15.38
N VAL A 29 -8.80 7.29 -16.51
CA VAL A 29 -8.19 5.96 -16.78
C VAL A 29 -7.09 5.64 -15.77
N VAL A 30 -6.21 6.61 -15.47
CA VAL A 30 -5.15 6.46 -14.46
C VAL A 30 -5.75 6.17 -13.07
N THR A 31 -6.78 6.90 -12.69
CA THR A 31 -7.47 6.71 -11.40
C THR A 31 -8.04 5.30 -11.28
N TRP A 32 -8.73 4.80 -12.31
CA TRP A 32 -9.25 3.43 -12.33
C TRP A 32 -8.13 2.39 -12.28
N GLY A 33 -7.03 2.62 -12.98
CA GLY A 33 -5.85 1.74 -12.93
C GLY A 33 -5.29 1.62 -11.50
N ILE A 34 -5.15 2.74 -10.78
CA ILE A 34 -4.68 2.77 -9.40
C ILE A 34 -5.66 2.04 -8.47
N ILE A 35 -6.97 2.29 -8.60
CA ILE A 35 -8.01 1.66 -7.75
C ILE A 35 -8.02 0.15 -7.95
N ILE A 36 -8.01 -0.34 -9.18
CA ILE A 36 -8.03 -1.77 -9.49
C ILE A 36 -6.74 -2.42 -8.97
N GLY A 37 -5.58 -1.86 -9.27
CA GLY A 37 -4.29 -2.37 -8.82
C GLY A 37 -4.22 -2.46 -7.30
N LYS A 38 -4.66 -1.42 -6.59
CA LYS A 38 -4.69 -1.39 -5.11
C LYS A 38 -5.69 -2.37 -4.53
N SER A 39 -6.86 -2.52 -5.14
CA SER A 39 -7.87 -3.50 -4.71
C SER A 39 -7.35 -4.94 -4.80
N ILE A 40 -6.65 -5.28 -5.88
CA ILE A 40 -6.05 -6.61 -6.05
C ILE A 40 -4.93 -6.83 -5.02
N GLN A 41 -4.08 -5.82 -4.80
CA GLN A 41 -3.01 -5.89 -3.81
C GLN A 41 -3.57 -6.15 -2.41
N LEU A 42 -4.55 -5.37 -1.97
CA LEU A 42 -5.17 -5.50 -0.64
C LEU A 42 -5.87 -6.86 -0.46
N ARG A 43 -6.51 -7.39 -1.49
CA ARG A 43 -7.11 -8.74 -1.44
C ARG A 43 -6.05 -9.83 -1.24
N LYS A 44 -4.93 -9.73 -1.93
CA LYS A 44 -3.80 -10.67 -1.76
C LYS A 44 -3.22 -10.59 -0.35
N GLU A 45 -2.99 -9.39 0.16
CA GLU A 45 -2.46 -9.16 1.52
C GLU A 45 -3.39 -9.75 2.58
N ASN A 46 -4.70 -9.52 2.49
CA ASN A 46 -5.68 -10.05 3.45
C ASN A 46 -5.74 -11.57 3.47
N LEU A 47 -5.79 -12.21 2.30
CA LEU A 47 -5.83 -13.67 2.19
C LEU A 47 -4.59 -14.31 2.81
N SER A 48 -3.47 -13.69 2.63
CA SER A 48 -2.19 -14.21 3.03
C SER A 48 -1.89 -13.98 4.50
N SER A 49 -2.25 -12.81 5.03
CA SER A 49 -2.17 -12.54 6.46
C SER A 49 -3.01 -13.55 7.24
N GLY A 50 -4.20 -13.90 6.74
CA GLY A 50 -5.04 -14.94 7.34
C GLY A 50 -4.40 -16.34 7.31
N GLN A 51 -3.67 -16.69 6.26
CA GLN A 51 -2.93 -17.95 6.19
C GLN A 51 -1.74 -17.95 7.13
N PHE A 52 -0.99 -16.85 7.20
CA PHE A 52 0.13 -16.71 8.12
C PHE A 52 -0.31 -16.91 9.58
N VAL A 53 -1.35 -16.23 10.03
CA VAL A 53 -1.89 -16.37 11.39
C VAL A 53 -2.33 -17.81 11.67
N LYS A 54 -2.98 -18.48 10.71
CA LYS A 54 -3.39 -19.89 10.87
C LYS A 54 -2.20 -20.85 11.00
N VAL A 55 -1.13 -20.63 10.25
CA VAL A 55 0.08 -21.45 10.33
C VAL A 55 0.84 -21.16 11.62
N PHE A 56 0.94 -19.88 12.00
CA PHE A 56 1.57 -19.45 13.25
C PHE A 56 0.87 -20.01 14.48
N SER A 57 -0.45 -19.97 14.53
CA SER A 57 -1.24 -20.50 15.66
C SER A 57 -1.18 -22.02 15.80
N LYS A 58 -0.81 -22.75 14.75
CA LYS A 58 -0.60 -24.22 14.78
C LYS A 58 0.82 -24.63 15.13
N ALA A 59 1.77 -23.73 15.02
CA ALA A 59 3.17 -24.01 15.34
C ALA A 59 3.36 -24.10 16.87
N LYS A 60 3.76 -25.26 17.36
CA LYS A 60 4.04 -25.48 18.80
C LYS A 60 5.35 -24.81 19.24
N ASN A 61 6.29 -24.62 18.32
CA ASN A 61 7.61 -24.03 18.58
C ASN A 61 8.03 -23.09 17.46
N LEU A 62 8.65 -21.98 17.82
CA LEU A 62 9.19 -20.99 16.89
C LEU A 62 10.22 -21.60 15.91
N LYS A 63 11.00 -22.58 16.37
CA LYS A 63 11.99 -23.31 15.55
C LYS A 63 11.37 -24.15 14.44
N GLU A 64 10.16 -24.63 14.64
CA GLU A 64 9.42 -25.44 13.66
C GLU A 64 8.78 -24.56 12.58
N PHE A 65 8.49 -23.30 12.93
CA PHE A 65 7.93 -22.31 12.04
C PHE A 65 8.94 -21.72 11.05
N LEU A 66 10.20 -21.55 11.48
CA LEU A 66 11.27 -20.95 10.67
C LEU A 66 11.55 -21.65 9.34
N PRO A 67 11.73 -23.01 9.27
CA PRO A 67 12.03 -23.71 8.01
C PRO A 67 10.82 -23.78 7.06
N ILE A 68 9.61 -23.70 7.57
CA ILE A 68 8.39 -23.71 6.76
C ILE A 68 8.26 -22.39 6.00
N ASN A 69 8.68 -21.28 6.61
CA ASN A 69 8.57 -19.95 6.04
C ASN A 69 9.72 -19.61 5.09
N SER A 70 10.93 -20.13 5.31
CA SER A 70 12.09 -19.89 4.44
C SER A 70 11.93 -20.48 3.03
N LYS A 71 11.16 -21.56 2.87
CA LYS A 71 10.82 -22.16 1.57
C LYS A 71 9.60 -21.51 0.89
N ARG A 72 8.80 -20.75 1.63
CA ARG A 72 7.65 -19.97 1.14
C ARG A 72 7.97 -18.49 1.03
N ALA A 73 9.23 -18.10 1.01
CA ALA A 73 9.72 -16.72 0.94
C ALA A 73 9.39 -15.94 -0.38
N GLU A 74 8.51 -16.47 -1.22
CA GLU A 74 7.79 -15.66 -2.23
C GLU A 74 6.68 -14.80 -1.60
N VAL A 75 6.58 -14.79 -0.28
CA VAL A 75 5.53 -14.11 0.48
C VAL A 75 6.01 -12.72 0.87
N ASN A 76 5.97 -11.80 -0.08
CA ASN A 76 6.04 -10.34 0.16
C ASN A 76 4.80 -9.83 0.94
N TYR A 77 4.48 -10.47 2.07
CA TYR A 77 3.37 -10.03 2.91
C TYR A 77 3.89 -9.25 4.10
N ASP A 78 3.18 -8.20 4.44
CA ASP A 78 3.55 -7.31 5.53
C ASP A 78 3.88 -8.06 6.84
N LEU A 79 3.06 -9.05 7.22
CA LEU A 79 3.33 -9.87 8.41
C LEU A 79 4.57 -10.77 8.28
N GLY A 80 4.87 -11.25 7.08
CA GLY A 80 6.09 -12.03 6.82
C GLY A 80 7.34 -11.17 6.95
N ILE A 81 7.32 -9.96 6.41
CA ILE A 81 8.42 -8.99 6.51
C ILE A 81 8.62 -8.58 7.97
N LEU A 82 7.53 -8.29 8.70
CA LEU A 82 7.59 -7.95 10.12
C LEU A 82 8.22 -9.08 10.92
N PHE A 83 7.78 -10.32 10.69
CA PHE A 83 8.30 -11.49 11.39
C PHE A 83 9.78 -11.72 11.09
N GLU A 84 10.20 -11.59 9.83
CA GLU A 84 11.60 -11.74 9.42
C GLU A 84 12.50 -10.68 10.08
N GLU A 85 12.08 -9.42 10.11
CA GLU A 85 12.83 -8.35 10.77
C GLU A 85 12.92 -8.56 12.29
N LEU A 86 11.84 -8.99 12.95
CA LEU A 86 11.86 -9.31 14.36
C LEU A 86 12.81 -10.49 14.67
N MET A 87 12.80 -11.52 13.83
CA MET A 87 13.70 -12.66 13.98
C MET A 87 15.16 -12.29 13.76
N ASN A 88 15.45 -11.44 12.78
CA ASN A 88 16.79 -10.92 12.54
C ASN A 88 17.29 -10.12 13.75
N GLU A 89 16.41 -9.32 14.36
CA GLU A 89 16.76 -8.55 15.55
C GLU A 89 17.01 -9.46 16.77
N CYS A 90 16.20 -10.49 16.96
CA CYS A 90 16.43 -11.51 17.99
C CYS A 90 17.79 -12.21 17.78
N GLN A 91 18.14 -12.54 16.53
CA GLN A 91 19.41 -13.17 16.23
C GLN A 91 20.59 -12.24 16.50
N ARG A 92 20.53 -10.98 16.07
CA ARG A 92 21.56 -9.96 16.36
C ARG A 92 21.77 -9.77 17.86
N PHE A 93 20.69 -9.81 18.63
CA PHE A 93 20.79 -9.72 20.09
C PHE A 93 21.49 -10.94 20.67
N THR A 94 21.14 -12.16 20.21
CA THR A 94 21.76 -13.41 20.66
C THR A 94 23.26 -13.45 20.32
N ASP A 95 23.64 -12.96 19.15
CA ASP A 95 25.04 -12.89 18.71
C ASP A 95 25.84 -11.88 19.55
N ARG A 96 25.20 -10.79 19.99
CA ARG A 96 25.84 -9.76 20.83
C ARG A 96 25.96 -10.18 22.30
N PHE A 97 25.04 -11.02 22.79
CA PHE A 97 24.99 -11.48 24.17
C PHE A 97 24.92 -13.00 24.26
N PRO A 98 26.01 -13.73 23.89
CA PRO A 98 26.00 -15.19 23.83
C PRO A 98 25.81 -15.87 25.20
N GLU A 99 26.08 -15.15 26.30
CA GLU A 99 25.85 -15.64 27.65
C GLU A 99 24.37 -15.56 28.10
N ALA A 100 23.58 -14.75 27.45
CA ALA A 100 22.14 -14.73 27.62
C ALA A 100 21.52 -15.97 26.95
N LYS A 101 21.77 -17.15 27.53
CA LYS A 101 21.12 -18.40 27.11
C LYS A 101 19.61 -18.23 27.28
N TRP A 102 18.98 -17.86 26.18
CA TRP A 102 17.54 -17.70 26.07
C TRP A 102 16.84 -19.01 26.37
N LYS A 103 16.54 -19.26 27.59
CA LYS A 103 15.42 -20.09 27.92
C LYS A 103 14.19 -19.18 27.80
N PHE A 104 13.53 -19.20 26.63
CA PHE A 104 12.15 -18.77 26.53
C PHE A 104 11.33 -19.66 27.48
N THR A 105 11.37 -19.36 28.73
CA THR A 105 10.46 -19.89 29.71
C THR A 105 9.37 -18.84 29.88
N VAL A 106 8.15 -19.27 29.70
CA VAL A 106 6.92 -18.48 29.84
C VAL A 106 6.88 -17.72 31.17
N ASP A 107 7.63 -18.19 32.18
CA ASP A 107 7.63 -17.63 33.52
C ASP A 107 8.54 -16.40 33.73
N ASN A 108 9.53 -16.15 32.88
CA ASN A 108 10.49 -15.06 33.11
C ASN A 108 10.38 -13.86 32.18
N GLY A 109 9.45 -13.89 31.20
CA GLY A 109 9.29 -12.83 30.22
C GLY A 109 10.52 -12.58 29.33
N LEU A 110 10.41 -11.66 28.39
CA LEU A 110 11.55 -11.16 27.63
C LEU A 110 12.41 -10.22 28.50
N PRO A 111 13.74 -10.22 28.33
CA PRO A 111 14.56 -9.17 28.93
C PRO A 111 14.10 -7.82 28.44
N ARG A 112 13.95 -6.88 29.35
CA ARG A 112 13.43 -5.54 29.10
C ARG A 112 14.10 -4.83 27.93
N HIS A 113 15.40 -5.04 27.77
CA HIS A 113 16.18 -4.43 26.68
C HIS A 113 15.84 -5.02 25.32
N LEU A 114 15.55 -6.32 25.24
CA LEU A 114 15.10 -6.94 23.98
C LEU A 114 13.67 -6.52 23.66
N ASP A 115 12.81 -6.44 24.66
CA ASP A 115 11.43 -5.98 24.53
C ASP A 115 11.39 -4.59 23.88
N GLU A 116 12.16 -3.66 24.41
CA GLU A 116 12.31 -2.30 23.86
C GLU A 116 12.86 -2.28 22.43
N MET A 117 13.80 -3.19 22.10
CA MET A 117 14.37 -3.30 20.75
C MET A 117 13.35 -3.85 19.76
N LEU A 118 12.57 -4.84 20.16
CA LEU A 118 11.52 -5.43 19.33
C LEU A 118 10.40 -4.42 19.08
N ASP A 119 9.96 -3.68 20.11
CA ASP A 119 8.96 -2.63 19.95
C ASP A 119 9.41 -1.56 18.93
N ARG A 120 10.63 -1.05 19.05
CA ARG A 120 11.18 -0.09 18.09
C ARG A 120 11.25 -0.66 16.65
N THR A 121 11.59 -1.94 16.52
CA THR A 121 11.62 -2.61 15.21
C THR A 121 10.22 -2.77 14.65
N MET A 122 9.23 -3.13 15.47
CA MET A 122 7.83 -3.17 15.08
C MET A 122 7.32 -1.81 14.60
N ASP A 123 7.59 -0.75 15.34
CA ASP A 123 7.18 0.61 14.98
C ASP A 123 7.82 1.04 13.66
N ARG A 124 9.11 0.80 13.47
CA ARG A 124 9.84 1.13 12.24
C ARG A 124 9.27 0.39 11.04
N VAL A 125 9.02 -0.91 11.16
CA VAL A 125 8.49 -1.73 10.06
C VAL A 125 7.05 -1.33 9.74
N ASN A 126 6.22 -1.11 10.76
CA ASN A 126 4.85 -0.64 10.58
C ASN A 126 4.80 0.72 9.86
N LEU A 127 5.69 1.66 10.22
CA LEU A 127 5.79 2.96 9.55
C LEU A 127 6.15 2.79 8.06
N GLN A 128 7.16 1.98 7.76
CA GLN A 128 7.57 1.70 6.37
C GLN A 128 6.45 1.05 5.53
N MET A 129 5.70 0.12 6.12
CA MET A 129 4.54 -0.49 5.47
C MET A 129 3.44 0.53 5.19
N ARG A 130 3.18 1.41 6.15
CA ARG A 130 2.21 2.48 6.03
C ARG A 130 2.59 3.45 4.90
N GLU A 131 3.83 3.91 4.86
CA GLU A 131 4.34 4.76 3.79
C GLU A 131 4.17 4.12 2.40
N ARG A 132 4.46 2.82 2.25
CA ARG A 132 4.28 2.10 0.98
C ARG A 132 2.81 2.07 0.55
N ARG A 133 1.89 1.91 1.50
CA ARG A 133 0.45 1.90 1.22
C ARG A 133 -0.07 3.28 0.86
N GLU A 134 0.43 4.32 1.51
CA GLU A 134 -0.04 5.70 1.34
C GLU A 134 0.45 6.35 0.03
N LYS A 135 1.61 5.96 -0.51
CA LYS A 135 2.16 6.55 -1.75
C LYS A 135 1.14 6.60 -2.90
N SER A 136 0.43 5.50 -3.15
CA SER A 136 -0.56 5.44 -4.23
C SER A 136 -1.79 6.29 -3.94
N LEU A 137 -2.15 6.46 -2.67
CA LEU A 137 -3.30 7.27 -2.24
C LEU A 137 -3.03 8.75 -2.39
N ALA A 138 -1.79 9.19 -2.23
CA ALA A 138 -1.39 10.59 -2.43
C ALA A 138 -1.66 11.05 -3.88
N TYR A 139 -1.41 10.20 -4.87
CA TYR A 139 -1.75 10.52 -6.26
C TYR A 139 -3.25 10.66 -6.49
N LEU A 140 -4.07 9.78 -5.89
CA LEU A 140 -5.52 9.88 -5.98
C LEU A 140 -6.04 11.16 -5.35
N ALA A 141 -5.50 11.54 -4.18
CA ALA A 141 -5.87 12.80 -3.51
C ALA A 141 -5.53 14.02 -4.39
N THR A 142 -4.36 14.02 -5.03
CA THR A 142 -3.96 15.10 -5.94
C THR A 142 -4.91 15.21 -7.15
N ILE A 143 -5.23 14.07 -7.79
CA ILE A 143 -6.16 14.04 -8.93
C ILE A 143 -7.56 14.52 -8.48
N SER A 144 -8.04 14.06 -7.33
CA SER A 144 -9.34 14.46 -6.79
C SER A 144 -9.45 15.97 -6.54
N ASN A 145 -8.36 16.61 -6.13
CA ASN A 145 -8.32 18.04 -5.92
C ASN A 145 -8.24 18.83 -7.23
N ILE A 146 -7.50 18.35 -8.23
CA ILE A 146 -7.28 19.07 -9.50
C ILE A 146 -8.46 18.89 -10.46
N ALA A 147 -9.10 17.73 -10.50
CA ALA A 147 -10.14 17.42 -11.46
C ALA A 147 -11.32 18.43 -11.47
N PRO A 148 -11.87 18.88 -10.34
CA PRO A 148 -12.93 19.90 -10.33
C PRO A 148 -12.50 21.24 -10.92
N PHE A 149 -11.26 21.67 -10.66
CA PHE A 149 -10.74 22.92 -11.22
C PHE A 149 -10.58 22.84 -12.74
N LEU A 150 -10.12 21.71 -13.25
CA LEU A 150 -10.04 21.47 -14.69
C LEU A 150 -11.45 21.45 -15.33
N GLY A 151 -12.44 20.89 -14.64
CA GLY A 151 -13.82 20.89 -15.10
C GLY A 151 -14.38 22.31 -15.22
N VAL A 152 -14.20 23.15 -14.19
CA VAL A 152 -14.64 24.57 -14.22
C VAL A 152 -13.87 25.34 -15.29
N LEU A 153 -12.56 25.14 -15.42
CA LEU A 153 -11.78 25.78 -16.48
C LEU A 153 -12.30 25.41 -17.86
N GLY A 154 -12.64 24.13 -18.09
CA GLY A 154 -13.20 23.67 -19.35
C GLY A 154 -14.54 24.34 -19.70
N THR A 155 -15.41 24.54 -18.69
CA THR A 155 -16.69 25.25 -18.92
C THR A 155 -16.49 26.73 -19.22
N VAL A 156 -15.60 27.43 -18.52
CA VAL A 156 -15.29 28.84 -18.77
C VAL A 156 -14.73 29.04 -20.17
N VAL A 157 -13.75 28.24 -20.58
CA VAL A 157 -13.18 28.28 -21.93
C VAL A 157 -14.24 27.96 -22.99
N GLY A 158 -15.09 26.95 -22.72
CA GLY A 158 -16.21 26.61 -23.61
C GLY A 158 -17.19 27.76 -23.83
N ILE A 159 -17.53 28.50 -22.76
CA ILE A 159 -18.38 29.68 -22.85
C ILE A 159 -17.70 30.79 -23.67
N ILE A 160 -16.42 31.06 -23.41
CA ILE A 160 -15.69 32.10 -24.17
C ILE A 160 -15.70 31.75 -25.68
N ASN A 161 -15.42 30.50 -26.04
CA ASN A 161 -15.42 30.06 -27.44
C ASN A 161 -16.80 30.10 -28.10
N ALA A 162 -17.89 29.99 -27.31
CA ALA A 162 -19.24 30.05 -27.85
C ALA A 162 -19.69 31.48 -28.19
N PHE A 163 -19.02 32.49 -27.60
CA PHE A 163 -19.33 33.92 -27.84
C PHE A 163 -18.31 34.61 -28.77
N THR A 164 -17.31 33.89 -29.27
CA THR A 164 -16.34 34.41 -30.23
C THR A 164 -16.61 33.85 -31.62
#